data_2428c92e7f43299238b8b768238820a9
#
_entry.id   2428c92e7f43299238b8b768238820a9
#
_cell.length_a   1.000
_cell.length_b   1.000
_cell.length_c   1.000
_cell.angle_alpha   90.00
_cell.angle_beta   90.00
_cell.angle_gamma   90.00
#
_symmetry.space_group_name_H-M   'P 1'
#
loop_
_entity.id
_entity.type
_entity.pdbx_description
1 polymer ?
#
loop_
_entity_poly.entity_id
_entity_poly.type
_entity_poly.pdbx_seq_one_letter_code
_entity_poly.pdbx_strand_id
1 'polypeptide(L)'
;MGNLQPIAFDIETSGLDDSAVLTVVGLAHSLGEVLILNTAGRSANSEQLENALRTESVGDIDVLLADDEEALLGILHRIAHNRLDDDKHYLTAYNGETWNGGFDLPFVRTACISHDLDWPFPDMAYADVFGFIDRFNTNDEKGLVEVYNELIGKESCDPFEDSRTAIDAFDAGDWEPLLLHNLADIQRTRELAIIASEYVPQSDFNMKNLSPPNQ
;
A
#
# COMPACT_ATOMS: atom_id res chain seq x y z
N MET A 1 -1.10 -21.10 -14.21
CA MET A 1 -1.58 -19.91 -13.47
C MET A 1 -1.76 -18.82 -14.50
N GLY A 2 -2.94 -18.14 -14.54
CA GLY A 2 -3.12 -16.96 -15.35
C GLY A 2 -2.12 -15.88 -14.94
N ASN A 3 -1.88 -14.92 -15.83
CA ASN A 3 -0.95 -13.82 -15.56
C ASN A 3 -1.65 -12.82 -14.61
N LEU A 4 -1.61 -13.09 -13.30
CA LEU A 4 -2.18 -12.19 -12.30
C LEU A 4 -1.40 -10.87 -12.31
N GLN A 5 -2.12 -9.75 -12.18
CA GLN A 5 -1.51 -8.42 -12.14
C GLN A 5 -1.34 -7.95 -10.69
N PRO A 6 -0.22 -7.28 -10.36
CA PRO A 6 0.01 -6.75 -9.01
C PRO A 6 -0.92 -5.59 -8.71
N ILE A 7 -1.52 -5.63 -7.53
CA ILE A 7 -2.11 -4.50 -6.84
C ILE A 7 -1.17 -4.17 -5.69
N ALA A 8 -0.41 -3.09 -5.81
CA ALA A 8 0.45 -2.66 -4.72
C ALA A 8 -0.39 -2.06 -3.59
N PHE A 9 0.02 -2.33 -2.38
CA PHE A 9 -0.63 -1.93 -1.15
C PHE A 9 0.41 -1.39 -0.17
N ASP A 10 0.09 -0.29 0.48
CA ASP A 10 0.91 0.33 1.51
C ASP A 10 0.03 1.10 2.48
N ILE A 11 0.48 1.28 3.73
CA ILE A 11 -0.24 2.02 4.76
C ILE A 11 0.65 3.06 5.43
N GLU A 12 0.01 4.17 5.85
CA GLU A 12 0.58 5.07 6.83
C GLU A 12 -0.17 4.95 8.15
N THR A 13 0.55 5.21 9.24
CA THR A 13 -0.02 5.15 10.59
C THR A 13 0.38 6.40 11.40
N SER A 14 -0.41 6.71 12.43
CA SER A 14 -0.11 7.83 13.35
C SER A 14 1.04 7.55 14.31
N GLY A 15 1.68 6.38 14.23
CA GLY A 15 2.77 5.95 15.07
C GLY A 15 3.00 4.45 14.99
N LEU A 16 3.87 3.94 15.87
CA LEU A 16 4.21 2.51 15.95
C LEU A 16 3.81 1.86 17.27
N ASP A 17 3.13 2.59 18.14
CA ASP A 17 2.67 2.08 19.44
C ASP A 17 1.25 1.48 19.36
N ASP A 18 0.79 0.87 20.45
CA ASP A 18 -0.49 0.19 20.55
C ASP A 18 -1.72 1.13 20.37
N SER A 19 -1.52 2.44 20.41
CA SER A 19 -2.56 3.46 20.20
C SER A 19 -2.56 4.05 18.80
N ALA A 20 -1.62 3.64 17.95
CA ALA A 20 -1.53 4.11 16.57
C ALA A 20 -2.75 3.67 15.76
N VAL A 21 -3.17 4.52 14.84
CA VAL A 21 -4.29 4.28 13.92
C VAL A 21 -3.84 4.42 12.47
N LEU A 22 -4.56 3.76 11.56
CA LEU A 22 -4.38 3.95 10.12
C LEU A 22 -4.69 5.40 9.73
N THR A 23 -3.75 6.03 9.04
CA THR A 23 -3.89 7.41 8.55
C THR A 23 -4.11 7.46 7.05
N VAL A 24 -3.42 6.62 6.28
CA VAL A 24 -3.60 6.43 4.85
C VAL A 24 -3.57 4.95 4.51
N VAL A 25 -4.36 4.56 3.54
CA VAL A 25 -4.23 3.27 2.83
C VAL A 25 -4.16 3.55 1.34
N GLY A 26 -3.10 3.10 0.70
CA GLY A 26 -2.85 3.22 -0.72
C GLY A 26 -2.99 1.90 -1.48
N LEU A 27 -3.56 1.98 -2.67
CA LEU A 27 -3.64 0.89 -3.64
C LEU A 27 -3.24 1.39 -5.03
N ALA A 28 -2.26 0.75 -5.68
CA ALA A 28 -1.89 1.05 -7.06
C ALA A 28 -2.16 -0.15 -7.97
N HIS A 29 -2.88 0.09 -9.07
CA HIS A 29 -3.21 -0.90 -10.09
C HIS A 29 -2.85 -0.39 -11.51
N SER A 30 -3.13 -1.19 -12.53
CA SER A 30 -2.73 -0.85 -13.91
C SER A 30 -3.46 0.37 -14.51
N LEU A 31 -4.56 0.81 -13.93
CA LEU A 31 -5.38 1.92 -14.41
C LEU A 31 -5.22 3.19 -13.58
N GLY A 32 -4.53 3.12 -12.44
CA GLY A 32 -4.33 4.27 -11.56
C GLY A 32 -4.21 3.89 -10.09
N GLU A 33 -4.44 4.85 -9.22
CA GLU A 33 -4.24 4.74 -7.79
C GLU A 33 -5.50 5.11 -7.00
N VAL A 34 -5.65 4.52 -5.82
CA VAL A 34 -6.67 4.86 -4.83
C VAL A 34 -5.99 5.12 -3.51
N LEU A 35 -6.23 6.30 -2.94
CA LEU A 35 -5.75 6.68 -1.63
C LEU A 35 -6.96 6.91 -0.70
N ILE A 36 -6.96 6.28 0.46
CA ILE A 36 -8.00 6.44 1.47
C ILE A 36 -7.37 7.17 2.65
N LEU A 37 -7.81 8.39 2.92
CA LEU A 37 -7.29 9.26 3.97
C LEU A 37 -8.22 9.27 5.18
N ASN A 38 -7.70 8.93 6.35
CA ASN A 38 -8.33 9.21 7.63
C ASN A 38 -8.06 10.67 8.02
N THR A 39 -9.08 11.49 8.02
CA THR A 39 -8.97 12.92 8.36
C THR A 39 -8.98 13.19 9.88
N ALA A 40 -9.27 12.18 10.68
CA ALA A 40 -9.54 12.32 12.12
C ALA A 40 -10.58 13.42 12.41
N GLY A 41 -11.64 13.47 11.60
CA GLY A 41 -12.72 14.46 11.69
C GLY A 41 -12.35 15.88 11.27
N ARG A 42 -11.14 16.10 10.71
CA ARG A 42 -10.68 17.42 10.23
C ARG A 42 -11.12 17.65 8.80
N SER A 43 -11.16 18.93 8.39
CA SER A 43 -11.56 19.29 7.04
C SER A 43 -10.53 18.86 6.00
N ALA A 44 -11.02 18.24 4.93
CA ALA A 44 -10.26 17.93 3.73
C ALA A 44 -11.18 18.07 2.51
N ASN A 45 -10.60 18.22 1.31
CA ASN A 45 -11.34 18.27 0.05
C ASN A 45 -10.72 17.30 -0.93
N SER A 46 -11.44 16.19 -1.23
CA SER A 46 -10.94 15.14 -2.10
C SER A 46 -10.61 15.64 -3.50
N GLU A 47 -11.47 16.44 -4.13
CA GLU A 47 -11.23 16.99 -5.47
C GLU A 47 -9.97 17.87 -5.53
N GLN A 48 -9.72 18.66 -4.48
CA GLN A 48 -8.51 19.46 -4.39
C GLN A 48 -7.26 18.59 -4.27
N LEU A 49 -7.32 17.55 -3.43
CA LEU A 49 -6.22 16.59 -3.25
C LEU A 49 -5.97 15.77 -4.52
N GLU A 50 -7.01 15.24 -5.16
CA GLU A 50 -6.88 14.55 -6.45
C GLU A 50 -6.22 15.44 -7.52
N ASN A 51 -6.60 16.71 -7.59
CA ASN A 51 -6.01 17.66 -8.54
C ASN A 51 -4.52 17.93 -8.23
N ALA A 52 -4.13 17.99 -6.95
CA ALA A 52 -2.74 18.17 -6.55
C ALA A 52 -1.88 16.95 -6.90
N LEU A 53 -2.43 15.74 -6.72
CA LEU A 53 -1.71 14.48 -6.97
C LEU A 53 -1.71 14.04 -8.44
N ARG A 54 -2.57 14.61 -9.27
CA ARG A 54 -2.81 14.14 -10.65
C ARG A 54 -1.58 14.14 -11.55
N THR A 55 -0.64 15.05 -11.33
CA THR A 55 0.59 15.12 -12.13
C THR A 55 1.59 14.02 -11.79
N GLU A 56 1.46 13.45 -10.61
CA GLU A 56 2.33 12.40 -10.06
C GLU A 56 1.72 11.00 -10.22
N SER A 57 0.42 10.93 -10.52
CA SER A 57 -0.28 9.67 -10.76
C SER A 57 0.07 9.07 -12.13
N VAL A 58 0.15 7.75 -12.20
CA VAL A 58 0.41 7.01 -13.44
C VAL A 58 -0.86 6.86 -14.29
N GLY A 59 -2.05 7.02 -13.68
CA GLY A 59 -3.34 6.88 -14.34
C GLY A 59 -4.40 7.76 -13.69
N ASP A 60 -5.59 7.20 -13.51
CA ASP A 60 -6.63 7.87 -12.73
C ASP A 60 -6.26 7.83 -11.25
N ILE A 61 -6.56 8.90 -10.51
CA ILE A 61 -6.36 8.95 -9.07
C ILE A 61 -7.67 9.25 -8.36
N ASP A 62 -8.02 8.41 -7.39
CA ASP A 62 -9.16 8.57 -6.49
C ASP A 62 -8.65 8.86 -5.07
N VAL A 63 -9.07 9.97 -4.46
CA VAL A 63 -8.84 10.26 -3.04
C VAL A 63 -10.16 10.17 -2.29
N LEU A 64 -10.25 9.19 -1.40
CA LEU A 64 -11.44 8.93 -0.59
C LEU A 64 -11.18 9.36 0.86
N LEU A 65 -12.11 10.11 1.43
CA LEU A 65 -11.99 10.64 2.78
C LEU A 65 -12.79 9.80 3.77
N ALA A 66 -12.17 9.52 4.90
CA ALA A 66 -12.77 8.88 6.07
C ALA A 66 -12.63 9.82 7.27
N ASP A 67 -13.62 9.86 8.15
CA ASP A 67 -13.58 10.69 9.36
C ASP A 67 -12.75 10.04 10.48
N ASP A 68 -12.58 8.72 10.43
CA ASP A 68 -11.87 7.91 11.41
C ASP A 68 -11.35 6.59 10.80
N GLU A 69 -10.67 5.77 11.60
CA GLU A 69 -10.11 4.48 11.19
C GLU A 69 -11.19 3.46 10.79
N GLU A 70 -12.31 3.39 11.51
CA GLU A 70 -13.41 2.48 11.20
C GLU A 70 -14.02 2.80 9.82
N ALA A 71 -14.25 4.07 9.54
CA ALA A 71 -14.72 4.53 8.23
C ALA A 71 -13.71 4.24 7.12
N LEU A 72 -12.40 4.42 7.38
CA LEU A 72 -11.32 4.09 6.45
C LEU A 72 -11.33 2.61 6.10
N LEU A 73 -11.38 1.73 7.09
CA LEU A 73 -11.45 0.27 6.90
C LEU A 73 -12.72 -0.13 6.14
N GLY A 74 -13.85 0.49 6.43
CA GLY A 74 -15.10 0.27 5.69
C GLY A 74 -15.01 0.68 4.22
N ILE A 75 -14.25 1.74 3.90
CA ILE A 75 -13.97 2.14 2.51
C ILE A 75 -13.04 1.11 1.87
N LEU A 76 -11.97 0.70 2.55
CA LEU A 76 -11.03 -0.32 2.06
C LEU A 76 -11.76 -1.62 1.71
N HIS A 77 -12.63 -2.10 2.60
CA HIS A 77 -13.44 -3.30 2.37
C HIS A 77 -14.30 -3.17 1.10
N ARG A 78 -14.97 -2.02 0.90
CA ARG A 78 -15.77 -1.79 -0.31
C ARG A 78 -14.92 -1.75 -1.59
N ILE A 79 -13.73 -1.14 -1.52
CA ILE A 79 -12.79 -1.10 -2.67
C ILE A 79 -12.30 -2.51 -3.00
N ALA A 80 -11.84 -3.25 -1.99
CA ALA A 80 -11.37 -4.61 -2.16
C ALA A 80 -12.45 -5.49 -2.81
N HIS A 81 -13.67 -5.45 -2.30
CA HIS A 81 -14.78 -6.24 -2.83
C HIS A 81 -15.22 -5.84 -4.24
N ASN A 82 -15.20 -4.55 -4.59
CA ASN A 82 -15.78 -4.06 -5.85
C ASN A 82 -14.76 -3.89 -6.99
N ARG A 83 -13.47 -3.71 -6.68
CA ARG A 83 -12.44 -3.40 -7.68
C ARG A 83 -11.36 -4.47 -7.80
N LEU A 84 -11.16 -5.30 -6.78
CA LEU A 84 -10.20 -6.39 -6.86
C LEU A 84 -10.89 -7.66 -7.35
N ASP A 85 -10.19 -8.43 -8.17
CA ASP A 85 -10.66 -9.67 -8.79
C ASP A 85 -9.56 -10.70 -8.55
N ASP A 86 -9.81 -11.67 -7.69
CA ASP A 86 -8.87 -12.71 -7.26
C ASP A 86 -8.41 -13.64 -8.40
N ASP A 87 -9.21 -13.73 -9.48
CA ASP A 87 -8.85 -14.45 -10.71
C ASP A 87 -7.87 -13.65 -11.60
N LYS A 88 -7.73 -12.34 -11.39
CA LYS A 88 -6.92 -11.43 -12.21
C LYS A 88 -5.81 -10.72 -11.48
N HIS A 89 -5.95 -10.57 -10.16
CA HIS A 89 -5.06 -9.76 -9.35
C HIS A 89 -4.42 -10.58 -8.22
N TYR A 90 -3.26 -10.11 -7.77
CA TYR A 90 -2.70 -10.46 -6.47
C TYR A 90 -2.31 -9.20 -5.71
N LEU A 91 -2.46 -9.22 -4.40
CA LEU A 91 -2.01 -8.13 -3.54
C LEU A 91 -0.50 -8.24 -3.34
N THR A 92 0.18 -7.11 -3.32
CA THR A 92 1.61 -7.05 -3.03
C THR A 92 1.93 -5.83 -2.19
N ALA A 93 2.88 -5.96 -1.28
CA ALA A 93 3.45 -4.88 -0.49
C ALA A 93 4.97 -5.03 -0.45
N TYR A 94 5.66 -4.03 0.08
CA TYR A 94 7.07 -4.11 0.34
C TYR A 94 7.31 -4.38 1.83
N ASN A 95 7.63 -5.62 2.18
CA ASN A 95 7.74 -6.07 3.57
C ASN A 95 6.44 -5.91 4.38
N GLY A 96 5.31 -6.17 3.74
CA GLY A 96 3.99 -5.97 4.35
C GLY A 96 3.49 -7.10 5.25
N GLU A 97 4.22 -8.25 5.34
CA GLU A 97 3.74 -9.41 6.09
C GLU A 97 4.81 -9.97 7.05
N THR A 98 4.36 -10.57 8.13
CA THR A 98 5.16 -11.00 9.30
C THR A 98 6.28 -11.98 9.01
N TRP A 99 6.19 -12.83 7.98
CA TRP A 99 7.28 -13.79 7.69
C TRP A 99 8.60 -13.14 7.26
N ASN A 100 8.55 -11.85 6.89
CA ASN A 100 9.72 -11.03 6.64
C ASN A 100 9.91 -9.93 7.71
N GLY A 101 9.14 -9.98 8.80
CA GLY A 101 9.13 -8.93 9.83
C GLY A 101 8.33 -7.69 9.42
N GLY A 102 7.38 -7.85 8.49
CA GLY A 102 6.56 -6.77 7.95
C GLY A 102 5.46 -6.29 8.89
N PHE A 103 4.86 -5.18 8.52
CA PHE A 103 4.00 -4.38 9.39
C PHE A 103 2.57 -4.19 8.86
N ASP A 104 2.37 -3.96 7.58
CA ASP A 104 1.11 -3.43 7.01
C ASP A 104 -0.09 -4.36 7.24
N LEU A 105 -0.01 -5.59 6.74
CA LEU A 105 -1.13 -6.52 6.85
C LEU A 105 -1.42 -6.95 8.31
N PRO A 106 -0.41 -7.18 9.19
CA PRO A 106 -0.63 -7.35 10.62
C PRO A 106 -1.37 -6.18 11.27
N PHE A 107 -1.00 -4.94 10.92
CA PHE A 107 -1.65 -3.75 11.44
C PHE A 107 -3.12 -3.70 11.03
N VAL A 108 -3.41 -3.86 9.73
CA VAL A 108 -4.79 -3.88 9.21
C VAL A 108 -5.62 -4.99 9.86
N ARG A 109 -5.06 -6.19 10.08
CA ARG A 109 -5.79 -7.27 10.80
C ARG A 109 -6.16 -6.86 12.21
N THR A 110 -5.22 -6.25 12.94
CA THR A 110 -5.46 -5.77 14.30
C THR A 110 -6.53 -4.69 14.33
N ALA A 111 -6.46 -3.73 13.42
CA ALA A 111 -7.45 -2.66 13.28
C ALA A 111 -8.85 -3.24 12.93
N CYS A 112 -8.95 -4.18 11.99
CA CYS A 112 -10.23 -4.86 11.69
C CYS A 112 -10.84 -5.54 12.93
N ILE A 113 -10.02 -6.26 13.72
CA ILE A 113 -10.47 -6.91 14.95
C ILE A 113 -10.96 -5.87 15.97
N SER A 114 -10.25 -4.75 16.11
CA SER A 114 -10.57 -3.68 17.07
C SER A 114 -11.92 -3.01 16.78
N HIS A 115 -12.30 -2.97 15.49
CA HIS A 115 -13.55 -2.36 15.03
C HIS A 115 -14.65 -3.38 14.68
N ASP A 116 -14.45 -4.67 14.96
CA ASP A 116 -15.41 -5.77 14.63
C ASP A 116 -15.80 -5.78 13.13
N LEU A 117 -14.78 -5.58 12.27
CA LEU A 117 -14.91 -5.56 10.82
C LEU A 117 -14.31 -6.83 10.19
N ASP A 118 -14.90 -7.26 9.07
CA ASP A 118 -14.39 -8.38 8.30
C ASP A 118 -13.04 -8.04 7.63
N TRP A 119 -12.23 -9.09 7.38
CA TRP A 119 -10.98 -8.99 6.66
C TRP A 119 -11.25 -8.55 5.20
N PRO A 120 -10.60 -7.46 4.69
CA PRO A 120 -10.92 -6.92 3.36
C PRO A 120 -10.40 -7.76 2.18
N PHE A 121 -9.49 -8.70 2.39
CA PHE A 121 -8.82 -9.47 1.33
C PHE A 121 -9.02 -10.99 1.47
N PRO A 122 -10.27 -11.50 1.60
CA PRO A 122 -10.51 -12.90 1.95
C PRO A 122 -9.99 -13.90 0.93
N ASP A 123 -10.02 -13.60 -0.37
CA ASP A 123 -9.66 -14.55 -1.43
C ASP A 123 -8.42 -14.15 -2.22
N MET A 124 -7.75 -13.07 -1.81
CA MET A 124 -6.62 -12.54 -2.53
C MET A 124 -5.34 -13.39 -2.38
N ALA A 125 -4.72 -13.71 -3.51
CA ALA A 125 -3.33 -14.13 -3.52
C ALA A 125 -2.42 -12.98 -3.09
N TYR A 126 -1.32 -13.28 -2.40
CA TYR A 126 -0.35 -12.30 -1.93
C TYR A 126 1.08 -12.73 -2.24
N ALA A 127 1.87 -11.78 -2.75
CA ALA A 127 3.30 -11.93 -2.92
C ALA A 127 4.01 -10.68 -2.40
N ASP A 128 4.91 -10.86 -1.43
CA ASP A 128 5.69 -9.76 -0.87
C ASP A 128 6.90 -9.46 -1.75
N VAL A 129 7.01 -8.21 -2.23
CA VAL A 129 8.13 -7.79 -3.09
C VAL A 129 9.47 -7.96 -2.38
N PHE A 130 9.54 -7.67 -1.09
CA PHE A 130 10.76 -7.85 -0.29
C PHE A 130 11.33 -9.27 -0.38
N GLY A 131 10.47 -10.29 -0.51
CA GLY A 131 10.88 -11.69 -0.66
C GLY A 131 11.60 -12.00 -1.97
N PHE A 132 11.55 -11.12 -2.95
CA PHE A 132 12.18 -11.28 -4.27
C PHE A 132 13.49 -10.51 -4.42
N ILE A 133 13.82 -9.60 -3.50
CA ILE A 133 14.98 -8.70 -3.62
C ILE A 133 16.30 -9.48 -3.69
N ASP A 134 16.42 -10.60 -2.97
CA ASP A 134 17.60 -11.46 -3.02
C ASP A 134 17.82 -12.15 -4.38
N ARG A 135 16.92 -12.02 -5.33
CA ARG A 135 17.06 -12.50 -6.72
C ARG A 135 17.75 -11.49 -7.62
N PHE A 136 17.97 -10.28 -7.14
CA PHE A 136 18.65 -9.21 -7.85
C PHE A 136 19.98 -8.92 -7.16
N ASN A 137 20.95 -8.42 -7.95
CA ASN A 137 22.24 -7.98 -7.41
C ASN A 137 22.10 -6.53 -6.90
N THR A 138 21.58 -6.39 -5.69
CA THR A 138 21.43 -5.10 -4.98
C THR A 138 22.41 -5.03 -3.81
N ASN A 139 22.63 -3.82 -3.28
CA ASN A 139 23.42 -3.61 -2.08
C ASN A 139 22.79 -4.25 -0.83
N ASP A 140 23.49 -4.21 0.30
CA ASP A 140 23.02 -4.77 1.57
C ASP A 140 21.84 -3.99 2.18
N GLU A 141 21.67 -2.72 1.82
CA GLU A 141 20.52 -1.91 2.20
C GLU A 141 19.29 -2.36 1.43
N LYS A 142 18.25 -2.73 2.15
CA LYS A 142 17.04 -3.32 1.58
C LYS A 142 15.78 -2.51 1.88
N GLY A 143 15.91 -1.21 2.06
CA GLY A 143 14.76 -0.29 2.11
C GLY A 143 14.09 -0.17 0.74
N LEU A 144 12.79 0.15 0.71
CA LEU A 144 12.03 0.30 -0.53
C LEU A 144 12.68 1.32 -1.48
N VAL A 145 13.06 2.47 -0.94
CA VAL A 145 13.65 3.58 -1.72
C VAL A 145 15.01 3.20 -2.31
N GLU A 146 15.87 2.56 -1.49
CA GLU A 146 17.21 2.14 -1.91
C GLU A 146 17.14 1.11 -3.04
N VAL A 147 16.31 0.08 -2.85
CA VAL A 147 16.13 -0.99 -3.86
C VAL A 147 15.51 -0.44 -5.14
N TYR A 148 14.51 0.44 -5.00
CA TYR A 148 13.90 1.09 -6.17
C TYR A 148 14.91 1.92 -6.96
N ASN A 149 15.72 2.72 -6.27
CA ASN A 149 16.75 3.55 -6.91
C ASN A 149 17.82 2.71 -7.63
N GLU A 150 18.19 1.56 -7.09
CA GLU A 150 19.16 0.66 -7.73
C GLU A 150 18.62 -0.05 -8.97
N LEU A 151 17.38 -0.52 -8.91
CA LEU A 151 16.80 -1.33 -9.97
C LEU A 151 16.12 -0.50 -11.06
N ILE A 152 15.56 0.64 -10.72
CA ILE A 152 14.74 1.47 -11.61
C ILE A 152 15.31 2.89 -11.75
N GLY A 153 15.59 3.57 -10.63
CA GLY A 153 16.28 4.85 -10.60
C GLY A 153 15.48 6.02 -11.18
N LYS A 154 14.15 5.97 -11.15
CA LYS A 154 13.30 7.10 -11.57
C LYS A 154 13.13 8.10 -10.43
N GLU A 155 12.92 9.36 -10.78
CA GLU A 155 12.49 10.39 -9.83
C GLU A 155 11.13 10.00 -9.23
N SER A 156 10.95 10.31 -7.95
CA SER A 156 9.73 10.03 -7.18
C SER A 156 9.12 11.33 -6.68
N CYS A 157 7.80 11.34 -6.53
CA CYS A 157 7.04 12.46 -5.95
C CYS A 157 7.14 12.56 -4.43
N ASP A 158 7.85 11.65 -3.78
CA ASP A 158 7.97 11.58 -2.32
C ASP A 158 8.60 12.86 -1.75
N PRO A 159 7.86 13.62 -0.91
CA PRO A 159 8.39 14.84 -0.31
C PRO A 159 9.24 14.60 0.95
N PHE A 160 9.28 13.35 1.45
CA PHE A 160 9.92 13.02 2.71
C PHE A 160 11.22 12.22 2.52
N GLU A 161 12.25 12.61 3.25
CA GLU A 161 13.49 11.83 3.38
C GLU A 161 13.40 10.76 4.49
N ASP A 162 12.47 10.94 5.44
CA ASP A 162 12.24 10.06 6.60
C ASP A 162 10.74 9.84 6.76
N SER A 163 10.30 8.59 6.69
CA SER A 163 8.89 8.19 6.81
C SER A 163 8.23 8.65 8.13
N ARG A 164 9.02 8.93 9.19
CA ARG A 164 8.48 9.55 10.41
C ARG A 164 7.87 10.92 10.19
N THR A 165 8.26 11.63 9.13
CA THR A 165 7.68 12.93 8.74
C THR A 165 6.20 12.78 8.35
N ALA A 166 5.76 11.59 7.91
CA ALA A 166 4.36 11.30 7.64
C ALA A 166 3.48 11.44 8.89
N ILE A 167 4.00 11.06 10.07
CA ILE A 167 3.30 11.23 11.35
C ILE A 167 3.10 12.71 11.65
N ASP A 168 4.15 13.52 11.49
CA ASP A 168 4.08 14.97 11.73
C ASP A 168 3.10 15.65 10.75
N ALA A 169 3.08 15.22 9.48
CA ALA A 169 2.16 15.71 8.46
C ALA A 169 0.69 15.36 8.82
N PHE A 170 0.46 14.12 9.28
CA PHE A 170 -0.86 13.73 9.76
C PHE A 170 -1.30 14.59 10.94
N ASP A 171 -0.47 14.78 11.95
CA ASP A 171 -0.78 15.58 13.13
C ASP A 171 -1.06 17.06 12.79
N ALA A 172 -0.34 17.60 11.81
CA ALA A 172 -0.54 18.96 11.31
C ALA A 172 -1.78 19.11 10.41
N GLY A 173 -2.29 18.02 9.83
CA GLY A 173 -3.33 18.03 8.79
C GLY A 173 -2.80 18.43 7.41
N ASP A 174 -1.53 18.22 7.17
CA ASP A 174 -0.86 18.47 5.89
C ASP A 174 -1.09 17.28 4.94
N TRP A 175 -2.30 17.21 4.38
CA TRP A 175 -2.79 16.04 3.66
C TRP A 175 -2.05 15.77 2.34
N GLU A 176 -1.71 16.79 1.57
CA GLU A 176 -1.06 16.64 0.28
C GLU A 176 0.32 15.95 0.40
N PRO A 177 1.28 16.40 1.22
CA PRO A 177 2.55 15.71 1.36
C PRO A 177 2.42 14.30 1.96
N LEU A 178 1.47 14.08 2.87
CA LEU A 178 1.19 12.74 3.41
C LEU A 178 0.71 11.77 2.32
N LEU A 179 -0.20 12.22 1.47
CA LEU A 179 -0.71 11.40 0.35
C LEU A 179 0.34 11.20 -0.75
N LEU A 180 1.21 12.20 -1.01
CA LEU A 180 2.32 12.06 -1.96
C LEU A 180 3.33 11.00 -1.50
N HIS A 181 3.62 10.92 -0.21
CA HIS A 181 4.50 9.89 0.35
C HIS A 181 3.93 8.49 0.09
N ASN A 182 2.70 8.23 0.53
CA ASN A 182 2.05 6.92 0.31
C ASN A 182 1.88 6.60 -1.19
N LEU A 183 1.54 7.60 -2.02
CA LEU A 183 1.48 7.44 -3.49
C LEU A 183 2.82 6.96 -4.07
N ALA A 184 3.91 7.57 -3.63
CA ALA A 184 5.24 7.18 -4.07
C ALA A 184 5.58 5.73 -3.68
N ASP A 185 5.21 5.31 -2.48
CA ASP A 185 5.53 3.97 -1.99
C ASP A 185 4.70 2.88 -2.67
N ILE A 186 3.41 3.10 -2.93
CA ILE A 186 2.62 2.15 -3.73
C ILE A 186 3.09 2.08 -5.19
N GLN A 187 3.54 3.19 -5.78
CA GLN A 187 4.09 3.20 -7.14
C GLN A 187 5.41 2.43 -7.21
N ARG A 188 6.35 2.72 -6.30
CA ARG A 188 7.62 1.99 -6.17
C ARG A 188 7.40 0.49 -5.99
N THR A 189 6.52 0.13 -5.07
CA THR A 189 6.17 -1.27 -4.79
C THR A 189 5.59 -1.96 -6.02
N ARG A 190 4.69 -1.29 -6.74
CA ARG A 190 4.10 -1.85 -7.96
C ARG A 190 5.12 -2.03 -9.08
N GLU A 191 5.99 -1.06 -9.33
CA GLU A 191 7.03 -1.18 -10.36
C GLU A 191 8.02 -2.30 -10.04
N LEU A 192 8.43 -2.45 -8.78
CA LEU A 192 9.27 -3.57 -8.34
C LEU A 192 8.56 -4.92 -8.49
N ALA A 193 7.26 -5.01 -8.19
CA ALA A 193 6.48 -6.23 -8.39
C ALA A 193 6.39 -6.62 -9.88
N ILE A 194 6.27 -5.65 -10.78
CA ILE A 194 6.28 -5.88 -12.23
C ILE A 194 7.65 -6.45 -12.65
N ILE A 195 8.76 -5.84 -12.22
CA ILE A 195 10.10 -6.35 -12.49
C ILE A 195 10.28 -7.76 -11.92
N ALA A 196 9.84 -8.01 -10.69
CA ALA A 196 9.90 -9.34 -10.10
C ALA A 196 9.12 -10.36 -10.94
N SER A 197 7.95 -10.01 -11.45
CA SER A 197 7.14 -10.90 -12.30
C SER A 197 7.78 -11.21 -13.65
N GLU A 198 8.65 -10.33 -14.16
CA GLU A 198 9.34 -10.50 -15.45
C GLU A 198 10.65 -11.29 -15.32
N TYR A 199 11.36 -11.13 -14.21
CA TYR A 199 12.74 -11.62 -14.07
C TYR A 199 12.92 -12.73 -13.04
N VAL A 200 12.04 -12.85 -12.03
CA VAL A 200 12.14 -13.90 -11.02
C VAL A 200 11.57 -15.21 -11.58
N PRO A 201 12.29 -16.36 -11.48
CA PRO A 201 11.78 -17.63 -11.95
C PRO A 201 10.43 -18.00 -11.32
N GLN A 202 9.53 -18.56 -12.11
CA GLN A 202 8.19 -18.95 -11.64
C GLN A 202 8.23 -19.91 -10.43
N SER A 203 9.26 -20.74 -10.32
CA SER A 203 9.48 -21.64 -9.18
C SER A 203 9.74 -20.90 -7.86
N ASP A 204 10.26 -19.68 -7.95
CA ASP A 204 10.65 -18.86 -6.82
C ASP A 204 9.58 -17.80 -6.52
N PHE A 205 8.63 -17.62 -7.43
CA PHE A 205 7.50 -16.67 -7.29
C PHE A 205 6.38 -17.33 -6.47
N ASN A 206 6.56 -17.36 -5.14
CA ASN A 206 5.63 -18.00 -4.23
C ASN A 206 4.53 -17.01 -3.77
N MET A 207 3.31 -17.25 -4.23
CA MET A 207 2.14 -16.57 -3.73
C MET A 207 1.52 -17.34 -2.56
N LYS A 208 1.11 -16.63 -1.54
CA LYS A 208 0.30 -17.13 -0.42
C LYS A 208 -1.13 -16.66 -0.60
N ASN A 209 -2.08 -17.36 -0.01
CA ASN A 209 -3.47 -16.93 0.04
C ASN A 209 -3.71 -16.19 1.38
N LEU A 210 -4.41 -15.06 1.33
CA LEU A 210 -4.76 -14.27 2.50
C LEU A 210 -6.07 -14.70 3.17
N SER A 211 -6.76 -15.72 2.62
CA SER A 211 -8.02 -16.24 3.19
C SER A 211 -7.83 -16.78 4.60
N PRO A 212 -8.62 -16.34 5.55
CA PRO A 212 -8.74 -17.01 6.84
C PRO A 212 -9.29 -18.43 6.67
N PRO A 213 -8.87 -19.41 7.53
CA PRO A 213 -9.24 -20.81 7.35
C PRO A 213 -10.71 -21.13 7.60
N ASN A 214 -11.49 -20.18 8.13
CA ASN A 214 -12.90 -20.36 8.51
C ASN A 214 -13.86 -19.42 7.75
N GLN A 215 -13.46 -18.96 6.58
CA GLN A 215 -14.34 -18.22 5.66
C GLN A 215 -14.75 -19.09 4.50
#